data_628a80029afa2b144650181006d4c472
#
_entry.id   628a80029afa2b144650181006d4c472
#
_cell.length_a   1.000
_cell.length_b   1.000
_cell.length_c   1.000
_cell.angle_alpha   90.00
_cell.angle_beta   90.00
_cell.angle_gamma   90.00
#
_symmetry.space_group_name_H-M   'P 1'
#
loop_
_entity.id
_entity.type
_entity.pdbx_description
1 polymer ?
#
loop_
_entity_poly.entity_id
_entity_poly.type
_entity_poly.pdbx_seq_one_letter_code
_entity_poly.pdbx_strand_id
1 'polypeptide(L)'
;MRALITGITGFVGSHLAEMILRDHPEWEIHGTKRWRSPRQNLVDIEESITLHDCDLTDLSSLIRVLDEVKPDRIFHLAAQSYVMMSYRAPTATIDTNVNGTINLFEAIRTLGQDPLIHACSSSEVYGQVRDEDIPIKEDTPFRPASPYAVSKVGEDMAGYMYHHAYGLRIIRTRMFTHSGARRGEVFVDSSFARQVARIEAGIQEPVLRVGNLDSVRTFADVKDVCRAYWLLLEKCPPGEVYNIGGEATMTIGEMLDMLLDMTDLKDQIQVKVDPALLRPADVTNQVPASDKFKAATGWRPAVPYSQTLRDMLEYWRSNVVANSTTERDQ
;
A
#
# COMPACT_ATOMS: atom_id res chain seq x y z
N MET A 1 -4.35 -21.18 -13.48
CA MET A 1 -3.13 -20.39 -13.12
C MET A 1 -3.24 -19.97 -11.67
N ARG A 2 -2.12 -19.80 -10.96
CA ARG A 2 -2.10 -19.49 -9.53
C ARG A 2 -1.41 -18.16 -9.26
N ALA A 3 -2.11 -17.28 -8.55
CA ALA A 3 -1.56 -16.02 -8.06
C ALA A 3 -1.29 -16.10 -6.56
N LEU A 4 -0.09 -15.78 -6.13
CA LEU A 4 0.26 -15.66 -4.70
C LEU A 4 0.36 -14.18 -4.33
N ILE A 5 -0.43 -13.76 -3.35
CA ILE A 5 -0.40 -12.39 -2.82
C ILE A 5 0.18 -12.43 -1.41
N THR A 6 1.41 -11.92 -1.23
CA THR A 6 1.93 -11.75 0.12
C THR A 6 1.26 -10.54 0.78
N GLY A 7 0.88 -10.68 2.06
CA GLY A 7 0.15 -9.61 2.75
C GLY A 7 -1.29 -9.44 2.28
N ILE A 8 -1.96 -10.51 1.85
CA ILE A 8 -3.32 -10.51 1.32
C ILE A 8 -4.35 -9.91 2.30
N THR A 9 -4.14 -10.02 3.61
CA THR A 9 -5.03 -9.45 4.64
C THR A 9 -4.95 -7.93 4.76
N GLY A 10 -3.95 -7.32 4.11
CA GLY A 10 -3.72 -5.88 4.12
C GLY A 10 -4.67 -5.12 3.20
N PHE A 11 -4.55 -3.79 3.22
CA PHE A 11 -5.35 -2.86 2.43
C PHE A 11 -5.32 -3.21 0.92
N VAL A 12 -4.15 -3.13 0.29
CA VAL A 12 -4.04 -3.39 -1.16
C VAL A 12 -4.23 -4.86 -1.50
N GLY A 13 -3.70 -5.77 -0.67
CA GLY A 13 -3.79 -7.22 -0.92
C GLY A 13 -5.23 -7.73 -0.98
N SER A 14 -6.11 -7.24 -0.10
CA SER A 14 -7.53 -7.63 -0.10
C SER A 14 -8.28 -7.10 -1.32
N HIS A 15 -8.07 -5.84 -1.72
CA HIS A 15 -8.68 -5.28 -2.92
C HIS A 15 -8.17 -5.95 -4.21
N LEU A 16 -6.87 -6.31 -4.25
CA LEU A 16 -6.30 -7.02 -5.39
C LEU A 16 -6.91 -8.42 -5.53
N ALA A 17 -7.05 -9.15 -4.41
CA ALA A 17 -7.70 -10.46 -4.41
C ALA A 17 -9.14 -10.38 -4.93
N GLU A 18 -9.94 -9.43 -4.44
CA GLU A 18 -11.32 -9.20 -4.93
C GLU A 18 -11.36 -8.88 -6.42
N MET A 19 -10.47 -8.00 -6.88
CA MET A 19 -10.40 -7.65 -8.29
C MET A 19 -10.07 -8.88 -9.15
N ILE A 20 -9.09 -9.69 -8.75
CA ILE A 20 -8.71 -10.88 -9.52
C ILE A 20 -9.86 -11.90 -9.55
N LEU A 21 -10.51 -12.16 -8.43
CA LEU A 21 -11.66 -13.07 -8.38
C LEU A 21 -12.81 -12.62 -9.28
N ARG A 22 -13.07 -11.32 -9.36
CA ARG A 22 -14.12 -10.75 -10.19
C ARG A 22 -13.78 -10.72 -11.68
N ASP A 23 -12.59 -10.24 -12.03
CA ASP A 23 -12.22 -9.89 -13.41
C ASP A 23 -11.43 -11.03 -14.10
N HIS A 24 -10.85 -11.96 -13.33
CA HIS A 24 -10.00 -13.06 -13.78
C HIS A 24 -10.35 -14.38 -13.06
N PRO A 25 -11.60 -14.85 -13.13
CA PRO A 25 -12.10 -15.98 -12.34
C PRO A 25 -11.40 -17.32 -12.65
N GLU A 26 -10.61 -17.37 -13.72
CA GLU A 26 -9.77 -18.54 -14.07
C GLU A 26 -8.50 -18.66 -13.21
N TRP A 27 -8.21 -17.69 -12.34
CA TRP A 27 -7.06 -17.71 -11.45
C TRP A 27 -7.43 -18.21 -10.06
N GLU A 28 -6.66 -19.16 -9.56
CA GLU A 28 -6.67 -19.57 -8.16
C GLU A 28 -5.89 -18.56 -7.33
N ILE A 29 -6.50 -18.01 -6.27
CA ILE A 29 -5.88 -17.01 -5.41
C ILE A 29 -5.38 -17.64 -4.14
N HIS A 30 -4.08 -17.54 -3.92
CA HIS A 30 -3.40 -17.90 -2.70
C HIS A 30 -2.87 -16.65 -2.00
N GLY A 31 -2.94 -16.60 -0.68
CA GLY A 31 -2.44 -15.46 0.08
C GLY A 31 -1.63 -15.85 1.29
N THR A 32 -0.56 -15.10 1.59
CA THR A 32 0.16 -15.29 2.84
C THR A 32 -0.34 -14.33 3.92
N LYS A 33 -0.44 -14.85 5.13
CA LYS A 33 -0.74 -14.08 6.34
C LYS A 33 0.14 -14.58 7.49
N ARG A 34 0.44 -13.72 8.46
CA ARG A 34 1.01 -14.18 9.72
C ARG A 34 -0.09 -14.82 10.58
N TRP A 35 0.28 -15.70 11.46
CA TRP A 35 -0.64 -16.46 12.30
C TRP A 35 -1.75 -15.62 12.97
N ARG A 36 -1.43 -14.41 13.45
CA ARG A 36 -2.38 -13.49 14.11
C ARG A 36 -2.84 -12.32 13.23
N SER A 37 -2.62 -12.37 11.93
CA SER A 37 -3.10 -11.30 11.05
C SER A 37 -4.62 -11.20 11.09
N PRO A 38 -5.18 -10.02 11.31
CA PRO A 38 -6.61 -9.79 11.21
C PRO A 38 -7.12 -10.15 9.80
N ARG A 39 -8.34 -10.70 9.70
CA ARG A 39 -8.94 -11.16 8.43
C ARG A 39 -10.18 -10.38 8.01
N GLN A 40 -10.55 -9.32 8.76
CA GLN A 40 -11.77 -8.53 8.49
C GLN A 40 -11.85 -7.99 7.06
N ASN A 41 -10.71 -7.75 6.40
CA ASN A 41 -10.68 -7.29 5.01
C ASN A 41 -10.97 -8.38 3.98
N LEU A 42 -11.06 -9.65 4.40
CA LEU A 42 -11.26 -10.81 3.54
C LEU A 42 -12.61 -11.48 3.73
N VAL A 43 -13.46 -10.99 4.64
CA VAL A 43 -14.73 -11.63 5.04
C VAL A 43 -15.58 -12.03 3.83
N ASP A 44 -15.68 -11.16 2.82
CA ASP A 44 -16.52 -11.40 1.66
C ASP A 44 -15.94 -12.38 0.63
N ILE A 45 -14.64 -12.69 0.74
CA ILE A 45 -13.90 -13.52 -0.22
C ILE A 45 -13.16 -14.71 0.41
N GLU A 46 -13.23 -14.89 1.74
CA GLU A 46 -12.40 -15.87 2.45
C GLU A 46 -12.62 -17.31 1.95
N GLU A 47 -13.86 -17.65 1.57
CA GLU A 47 -14.19 -18.98 1.03
C GLU A 47 -13.70 -19.20 -0.41
N SER A 48 -13.36 -18.11 -1.13
CA SER A 48 -12.92 -18.15 -2.53
C SER A 48 -11.40 -18.10 -2.69
N ILE A 49 -10.65 -18.05 -1.59
CA ILE A 49 -9.18 -17.94 -1.59
C ILE A 49 -8.56 -18.99 -0.66
N THR A 50 -7.28 -19.29 -0.91
CA THR A 50 -6.51 -20.17 -0.01
C THR A 50 -5.51 -19.35 0.80
N LEU A 51 -5.62 -19.40 2.13
CA LEU A 51 -4.73 -18.67 3.04
C LEU A 51 -3.65 -19.60 3.62
N HIS A 52 -2.41 -19.13 3.58
CA HIS A 52 -1.23 -19.80 4.11
C HIS A 52 -0.61 -19.02 5.26
N ASP A 53 -0.36 -19.68 6.39
CA ASP A 53 0.43 -19.10 7.48
C ASP A 53 1.90 -19.02 7.06
N CYS A 54 2.43 -17.80 6.99
CA CYS A 54 3.79 -17.52 6.54
C CYS A 54 4.31 -16.22 7.15
N ASP A 55 5.54 -16.22 7.61
CA ASP A 55 6.28 -15.01 7.99
C ASP A 55 7.43 -14.81 7.00
N LEU A 56 7.56 -13.60 6.45
CA LEU A 56 8.62 -13.26 5.51
C LEU A 56 10.02 -13.44 6.12
N THR A 57 10.14 -13.27 7.43
CA THR A 57 11.42 -13.43 8.14
C THR A 57 11.80 -14.90 8.36
N ASP A 58 10.90 -15.83 8.11
CA ASP A 58 11.12 -17.26 8.18
C ASP A 58 11.19 -17.90 6.78
N LEU A 59 12.42 -18.13 6.31
CA LEU A 59 12.69 -18.76 5.02
C LEU A 59 12.01 -20.12 4.86
N SER A 60 11.93 -20.91 5.93
CA SER A 60 11.32 -22.26 5.89
C SER A 60 9.83 -22.19 5.61
N SER A 61 9.13 -21.20 6.16
CA SER A 61 7.71 -20.98 5.89
C SER A 61 7.45 -20.56 4.43
N LEU A 62 8.34 -19.74 3.87
CA LEU A 62 8.27 -19.34 2.45
C LEU A 62 8.51 -20.52 1.51
N ILE A 63 9.54 -21.35 1.77
CA ILE A 63 9.82 -22.56 0.99
C ILE A 63 8.61 -23.48 0.98
N ARG A 64 8.01 -23.74 2.14
CA ARG A 64 6.82 -24.60 2.26
C ARG A 64 5.65 -24.07 1.43
N VAL A 65 5.33 -22.77 1.56
CA VAL A 65 4.22 -22.16 0.81
C VAL A 65 4.47 -22.18 -0.69
N LEU A 66 5.67 -21.81 -1.14
CA LEU A 66 6.02 -21.80 -2.56
C LEU A 66 6.03 -23.20 -3.17
N ASP A 67 6.50 -24.23 -2.44
CA ASP A 67 6.47 -25.62 -2.93
C ASP A 67 5.04 -26.17 -3.03
N GLU A 68 4.16 -25.79 -2.11
CA GLU A 68 2.74 -26.15 -2.14
C GLU A 68 1.99 -25.41 -3.28
N VAL A 69 2.16 -24.10 -3.37
CA VAL A 69 1.39 -23.25 -4.29
C VAL A 69 1.91 -23.33 -5.72
N LYS A 70 3.23 -23.30 -5.95
CA LYS A 70 3.87 -23.23 -7.27
C LYS A 70 3.24 -22.12 -8.12
N PRO A 71 3.32 -20.83 -7.68
CA PRO A 71 2.61 -19.75 -8.31
C PRO A 71 3.13 -19.41 -9.70
N ASP A 72 2.22 -19.04 -10.61
CA ASP A 72 2.56 -18.44 -11.92
C ASP A 72 2.89 -16.96 -11.77
N ARG A 73 2.21 -16.26 -10.85
CA ARG A 73 2.41 -14.84 -10.52
C ARG A 73 2.52 -14.64 -9.00
N ILE A 74 3.41 -13.74 -8.61
CA ILE A 74 3.55 -13.31 -7.21
C ILE A 74 3.37 -11.79 -7.13
N PHE A 75 2.42 -11.34 -6.30
CA PHE A 75 2.29 -9.94 -5.91
C PHE A 75 2.88 -9.79 -4.50
N HIS A 76 4.12 -9.26 -4.43
CA HIS A 76 4.80 -9.09 -3.15
C HIS A 76 4.45 -7.74 -2.54
N LEU A 77 3.40 -7.74 -1.68
CA LEU A 77 2.83 -6.55 -1.04
C LEU A 77 3.04 -6.53 0.48
N ALA A 78 3.49 -7.64 1.07
CA ALA A 78 3.71 -7.74 2.51
C ALA A 78 4.91 -6.87 2.92
N ALA A 79 4.67 -5.90 3.79
CA ALA A 79 5.70 -5.02 4.34
C ALA A 79 5.22 -4.41 5.68
N GLN A 80 6.17 -3.96 6.50
CA GLN A 80 5.90 -2.94 7.51
C GLN A 80 5.86 -1.59 6.80
N SER A 81 4.67 -1.01 6.59
CA SER A 81 4.46 0.17 5.73
C SER A 81 4.21 1.47 6.48
N TYR A 82 4.03 1.43 7.81
CA TYR A 82 3.77 2.63 8.59
C TYR A 82 5.06 3.35 8.95
N VAL A 83 5.29 4.52 8.33
CA VAL A 83 6.53 5.30 8.44
C VAL A 83 6.87 5.65 9.90
N MET A 84 5.90 6.10 10.71
CA MET A 84 6.17 6.45 12.11
C MET A 84 6.61 5.25 12.95
N MET A 85 6.11 4.03 12.65
CA MET A 85 6.56 2.82 13.33
C MET A 85 8.01 2.49 12.99
N SER A 86 8.48 2.83 11.79
CA SER A 86 9.87 2.60 11.40
C SER A 86 10.87 3.38 12.24
N TYR A 87 10.51 4.56 12.74
CA TYR A 87 11.36 5.30 13.69
C TYR A 87 11.39 4.64 15.08
N ARG A 88 10.32 3.94 15.48
CA ARG A 88 10.25 3.24 16.78
C ARG A 88 10.90 1.87 16.73
N ALA A 89 10.85 1.20 15.59
CA ALA A 89 11.36 -0.16 15.38
C ALA A 89 12.11 -0.26 14.03
N PRO A 90 13.26 0.45 13.87
CA PRO A 90 13.97 0.50 12.60
C PRO A 90 14.49 -0.87 12.16
N THR A 91 15.09 -1.63 13.06
CA THR A 91 15.62 -2.97 12.75
C THR A 91 14.53 -3.92 12.31
N ALA A 92 13.40 -4.00 13.03
CA ALA A 92 12.27 -4.84 12.65
C ALA A 92 11.67 -4.43 11.29
N THR A 93 11.72 -3.13 10.94
CA THR A 93 11.30 -2.65 9.62
C THR A 93 12.24 -3.14 8.52
N ILE A 94 13.56 -3.08 8.74
CA ILE A 94 14.56 -3.61 7.81
C ILE A 94 14.41 -5.14 7.68
N ASP A 95 14.29 -5.85 8.80
CA ASP A 95 14.16 -7.31 8.79
C ASP A 95 12.93 -7.76 8.02
N THR A 96 11.79 -7.11 8.24
CA THR A 96 10.56 -7.47 7.52
C THR A 96 10.66 -7.14 6.04
N ASN A 97 11.10 -5.92 5.69
CA ASN A 97 10.98 -5.43 4.33
C ASN A 97 12.16 -5.89 3.45
N VAL A 98 13.39 -5.81 3.96
CA VAL A 98 14.59 -6.18 3.17
C VAL A 98 14.87 -7.67 3.27
N ASN A 99 15.12 -8.18 4.49
CA ASN A 99 15.46 -9.58 4.69
C ASN A 99 14.29 -10.49 4.29
N GLY A 100 13.04 -10.08 4.57
CA GLY A 100 11.84 -10.80 4.14
C GLY A 100 11.71 -10.89 2.61
N THR A 101 12.02 -9.82 1.88
CA THR A 101 12.05 -9.83 0.41
C THR A 101 13.17 -10.72 -0.12
N ILE A 102 14.36 -10.65 0.46
CA ILE A 102 15.48 -11.54 0.13
C ILE A 102 15.10 -12.99 0.35
N ASN A 103 14.49 -13.31 1.50
CA ASN A 103 14.04 -14.67 1.80
C ASN A 103 13.04 -15.20 0.74
N LEU A 104 12.11 -14.36 0.28
CA LEU A 104 11.18 -14.73 -0.80
C LEU A 104 11.94 -15.08 -2.09
N PHE A 105 12.88 -14.25 -2.50
CA PHE A 105 13.66 -14.50 -3.72
C PHE A 105 14.58 -15.71 -3.58
N GLU A 106 15.20 -15.92 -2.41
CA GLU A 106 16.02 -17.12 -2.14
C GLU A 106 15.17 -18.40 -2.10
N ALA A 107 13.95 -18.35 -1.56
CA ALA A 107 13.05 -19.49 -1.58
C ALA A 107 12.67 -19.89 -3.01
N ILE A 108 12.32 -18.90 -3.87
CA ILE A 108 12.02 -19.12 -5.30
C ILE A 108 13.23 -19.73 -6.02
N ARG A 109 14.43 -19.17 -5.80
CA ARG A 109 15.68 -19.63 -6.39
C ARG A 109 16.03 -21.06 -5.95
N THR A 110 15.90 -21.35 -4.65
CA THR A 110 16.18 -22.65 -4.05
C THR A 110 15.27 -23.75 -4.62
N LEU A 111 13.99 -23.43 -4.86
CA LEU A 111 13.02 -24.35 -5.43
C LEU A 111 13.11 -24.47 -6.96
N GLY A 112 13.96 -23.66 -7.62
CA GLY A 112 14.07 -23.63 -9.08
C GLY A 112 12.78 -23.20 -9.78
N GLN A 113 11.93 -22.39 -9.13
CA GLN A 113 10.69 -21.89 -9.70
C GLN A 113 10.93 -20.60 -10.51
N ASP A 114 10.05 -20.33 -11.47
CA ASP A 114 10.15 -19.16 -12.37
C ASP A 114 8.83 -18.35 -12.44
N PRO A 115 8.23 -17.92 -11.31
CA PRO A 115 7.06 -17.07 -11.36
C PRO A 115 7.39 -15.68 -11.88
N LEU A 116 6.39 -14.98 -12.43
CA LEU A 116 6.49 -13.55 -12.70
C LEU A 116 6.17 -12.79 -11.42
N ILE A 117 7.10 -11.92 -10.95
CA ILE A 117 7.07 -11.31 -9.64
C ILE A 117 6.88 -9.80 -9.74
N HIS A 118 5.85 -9.26 -9.12
CA HIS A 118 5.73 -7.85 -8.79
C HIS A 118 6.34 -7.60 -7.41
N ALA A 119 7.40 -6.79 -7.32
CA ALA A 119 7.98 -6.29 -6.06
C ALA A 119 7.52 -4.85 -5.84
N CYS A 120 6.72 -4.63 -4.80
CA CYS A 120 6.10 -3.34 -4.51
C CYS A 120 7.01 -2.48 -3.62
N SER A 121 7.84 -1.62 -4.23
CA SER A 121 8.58 -0.57 -3.53
C SER A 121 7.68 0.66 -3.27
N SER A 122 8.26 1.82 -3.02
CA SER A 122 7.56 3.04 -2.61
C SER A 122 8.19 4.29 -3.20
N SER A 123 7.41 5.34 -3.42
CA SER A 123 7.92 6.67 -3.75
C SER A 123 8.78 7.28 -2.65
N GLU A 124 8.66 6.80 -1.42
CA GLU A 124 9.48 7.23 -0.28
C GLU A 124 11.00 6.97 -0.51
N VAL A 125 11.37 6.10 -1.47
CA VAL A 125 12.79 5.91 -1.86
C VAL A 125 13.44 7.19 -2.38
N TYR A 126 12.66 8.06 -3.00
CA TYR A 126 13.13 9.36 -3.51
C TYR A 126 13.33 10.38 -2.40
N GLY A 127 12.60 10.26 -1.28
CA GLY A 127 12.72 11.11 -0.10
C GLY A 127 12.57 12.60 -0.42
N GLN A 128 13.55 13.39 0.02
CA GLN A 128 13.61 14.83 -0.26
C GLN A 128 14.08 15.08 -1.70
N VAL A 129 13.14 15.33 -2.59
CA VAL A 129 13.44 15.72 -3.98
C VAL A 129 13.69 17.21 -4.10
N ARG A 130 14.48 17.60 -5.10
CA ARG A 130 14.66 19.02 -5.48
C ARG A 130 13.51 19.41 -6.40
N ASP A 131 13.20 20.69 -6.45
CA ASP A 131 12.13 21.21 -7.33
C ASP A 131 12.38 20.87 -8.81
N GLU A 132 13.64 20.85 -9.24
CA GLU A 132 14.06 20.47 -10.60
C GLU A 132 13.83 18.97 -10.93
N ASP A 133 13.68 18.12 -9.92
CA ASP A 133 13.40 16.70 -10.05
C ASP A 133 11.88 16.40 -10.14
N ILE A 134 11.01 17.41 -10.15
CA ILE A 134 9.55 17.28 -10.23
C ILE A 134 9.07 17.53 -11.65
N PRO A 135 8.23 16.65 -12.23
CA PRO A 135 7.70 15.40 -11.68
C PRO A 135 8.77 14.29 -11.56
N ILE A 136 8.68 13.51 -10.48
CA ILE A 136 9.66 12.50 -10.09
C ILE A 136 9.68 11.34 -11.10
N LYS A 137 10.83 11.10 -11.74
CA LYS A 137 11.06 10.01 -12.70
C LYS A 137 11.77 8.83 -12.06
N GLU A 138 11.83 7.70 -12.77
CA GLU A 138 12.47 6.48 -12.27
C GLU A 138 14.00 6.59 -12.11
N ASP A 139 14.63 7.52 -12.81
CA ASP A 139 16.07 7.82 -12.72
C ASP A 139 16.41 8.91 -11.67
N THR A 140 15.41 9.49 -11.02
CA THR A 140 15.62 10.44 -9.90
C THR A 140 16.40 9.75 -8.77
N PRO A 141 17.49 10.36 -8.25
CA PRO A 141 18.30 9.78 -7.20
C PRO A 141 17.55 9.50 -5.90
N PHE A 142 17.88 8.39 -5.26
CA PHE A 142 17.34 8.04 -3.95
C PHE A 142 17.91 8.95 -2.84
N ARG A 143 17.02 9.49 -2.01
CA ARG A 143 17.35 10.32 -0.83
C ARG A 143 16.41 9.95 0.33
N PRO A 144 16.41 8.66 0.79
CA PRO A 144 15.43 8.17 1.76
C PRO A 144 15.49 8.99 3.05
N ALA A 145 14.33 9.46 3.53
CA ALA A 145 14.21 10.35 4.68
C ALA A 145 13.69 9.64 5.96
N SER A 146 13.54 8.32 5.94
CA SER A 146 13.05 7.53 7.07
C SER A 146 13.63 6.11 7.04
N PRO A 147 13.63 5.38 8.17
CA PRO A 147 14.02 3.96 8.18
C PRO A 147 13.14 3.10 7.26
N TYR A 148 11.85 3.43 7.13
CA TYR A 148 10.96 2.81 6.14
C TYR A 148 11.46 3.06 4.71
N ALA A 149 11.78 4.30 4.37
CA ALA A 149 12.30 4.65 3.05
C ALA A 149 13.60 3.91 2.73
N VAL A 150 14.53 3.80 3.70
CA VAL A 150 15.76 2.99 3.57
C VAL A 150 15.43 1.53 3.31
N SER A 151 14.45 0.96 4.03
CA SER A 151 14.04 -0.43 3.80
C SER A 151 13.45 -0.64 2.39
N LYS A 152 12.70 0.34 1.87
CA LYS A 152 12.14 0.27 0.51
C LYS A 152 13.20 0.44 -0.58
N VAL A 153 14.27 1.18 -0.33
CA VAL A 153 15.46 1.20 -1.20
C VAL A 153 16.12 -0.18 -1.22
N GLY A 154 16.29 -0.82 -0.05
CA GLY A 154 16.85 -2.17 0.04
C GLY A 154 16.03 -3.21 -0.72
N GLU A 155 14.70 -3.17 -0.58
CA GLU A 155 13.77 -4.05 -1.31
C GLU A 155 13.83 -3.81 -2.84
N ASP A 156 13.81 -2.54 -3.29
CA ASP A 156 13.93 -2.16 -4.70
C ASP A 156 15.26 -2.69 -5.30
N MET A 157 16.37 -2.46 -4.60
CA MET A 157 17.68 -2.89 -5.07
C MET A 157 17.89 -4.41 -4.98
N ALA A 158 17.28 -5.08 -4.02
CA ALA A 158 17.25 -6.54 -4.00
C ALA A 158 16.54 -7.08 -5.26
N GLY A 159 15.35 -6.53 -5.61
CA GLY A 159 14.65 -6.91 -6.83
C GLY A 159 15.49 -6.69 -8.10
N TYR A 160 16.22 -5.58 -8.18
CA TYR A 160 17.17 -5.32 -9.28
C TYR A 160 18.28 -6.36 -9.34
N MET A 161 18.95 -6.60 -8.22
CA MET A 161 20.08 -7.51 -8.13
C MET A 161 19.66 -8.96 -8.45
N TYR A 162 18.57 -9.46 -7.89
CA TYR A 162 18.11 -10.82 -8.12
C TYR A 162 17.69 -11.08 -9.58
N HIS A 163 17.14 -10.05 -10.24
CA HIS A 163 16.91 -10.15 -11.68
C HIS A 163 18.22 -10.26 -12.46
N HIS A 164 19.16 -9.34 -12.23
CA HIS A 164 20.42 -9.29 -12.99
C HIS A 164 21.37 -10.46 -12.73
N ALA A 165 21.50 -10.87 -11.46
CA ALA A 165 22.45 -11.90 -11.07
C ALA A 165 21.92 -13.32 -11.24
N TYR A 166 20.61 -13.52 -11.07
CA TYR A 166 20.02 -14.87 -11.06
C TYR A 166 18.90 -15.07 -12.07
N GLY A 167 18.52 -14.05 -12.81
CA GLY A 167 17.51 -14.16 -13.87
C GLY A 167 16.07 -14.25 -13.35
N LEU A 168 15.79 -13.97 -12.07
CA LEU A 168 14.43 -13.98 -11.57
C LEU A 168 13.57 -12.95 -12.30
N ARG A 169 12.34 -13.32 -12.64
CA ARG A 169 11.44 -12.49 -13.44
C ARG A 169 10.74 -11.43 -12.57
N ILE A 170 11.48 -10.43 -12.14
CA ILE A 170 11.01 -9.40 -11.20
C ILE A 170 10.72 -8.09 -11.93
N ILE A 171 9.55 -7.51 -11.70
CA ILE A 171 9.18 -6.14 -12.10
C ILE A 171 8.93 -5.35 -10.82
N ARG A 172 9.56 -4.17 -10.71
CA ARG A 172 9.47 -3.33 -9.52
C ARG A 172 8.53 -2.16 -9.76
N THR A 173 7.78 -1.77 -8.74
CA THR A 173 7.02 -0.51 -8.76
C THR A 173 7.47 0.40 -7.63
N ARG A 174 7.55 1.69 -7.88
CA ARG A 174 7.66 2.74 -6.88
C ARG A 174 6.31 3.44 -6.80
N MET A 175 5.47 2.90 -5.93
CA MET A 175 4.09 3.34 -5.81
C MET A 175 4.01 4.63 -5.02
N PHE A 176 3.31 5.62 -5.56
CA PHE A 176 2.95 6.88 -4.90
C PHE A 176 1.71 6.71 -4.02
N THR A 177 1.27 7.79 -3.36
CA THR A 177 0.20 7.69 -2.38
C THR A 177 -1.09 7.17 -3.02
N HIS A 178 -1.68 6.18 -2.38
CA HIS A 178 -2.96 5.58 -2.79
C HIS A 178 -3.87 5.39 -1.60
N SER A 179 -5.16 5.50 -1.82
CA SER A 179 -6.20 5.61 -0.80
C SER A 179 -7.41 4.74 -1.14
N GLY A 180 -8.28 4.55 -0.15
CA GLY A 180 -9.55 3.83 -0.30
C GLY A 180 -10.03 3.20 0.99
N ALA A 181 -11.20 2.58 0.94
CA ALA A 181 -11.74 1.79 2.03
C ALA A 181 -10.73 0.73 2.51
N ARG A 182 -10.76 0.33 3.78
CA ARG A 182 -9.82 -0.61 4.43
C ARG A 182 -8.39 -0.09 4.61
N ARG A 183 -8.09 1.15 4.21
CA ARG A 183 -6.78 1.74 4.52
C ARG A 183 -6.63 1.87 6.03
N GLY A 184 -5.48 1.49 6.57
CA GLY A 184 -5.22 1.50 8.00
C GLY A 184 -5.40 2.89 8.63
N GLU A 185 -5.97 2.94 9.82
CA GLU A 185 -6.31 4.18 10.56
C GLU A 185 -5.12 5.10 10.88
N VAL A 186 -3.90 4.59 10.77
CA VAL A 186 -2.66 5.33 11.02
C VAL A 186 -2.21 6.19 9.84
N PHE A 187 -2.82 6.02 8.66
CA PHE A 187 -2.52 6.83 7.48
C PHE A 187 -3.41 8.08 7.46
N VAL A 188 -2.86 9.20 7.00
CA VAL A 188 -3.41 10.54 7.18
C VAL A 188 -4.87 10.68 6.71
N ASP A 189 -5.17 10.26 5.50
CA ASP A 189 -6.50 10.32 4.88
C ASP A 189 -7.51 9.43 5.62
N SER A 190 -7.11 8.21 5.93
CA SER A 190 -7.92 7.26 6.70
C SER A 190 -8.13 7.71 8.15
N SER A 191 -7.09 8.29 8.77
CA SER A 191 -7.19 8.89 10.11
C SER A 191 -8.22 10.02 10.15
N PHE A 192 -8.20 10.89 9.15
CA PHE A 192 -9.16 12.00 9.06
C PHE A 192 -10.58 11.47 8.86
N ALA A 193 -10.80 10.56 7.92
CA ALA A 193 -12.11 9.97 7.68
C ALA A 193 -12.66 9.25 8.92
N ARG A 194 -11.81 8.51 9.65
CA ARG A 194 -12.17 7.86 10.91
C ARG A 194 -12.56 8.88 12.00
N GLN A 195 -11.77 9.95 12.14
CA GLN A 195 -12.09 10.99 13.13
C GLN A 195 -13.42 11.68 12.80
N VAL A 196 -13.68 12.03 11.53
CA VAL A 196 -14.97 12.60 11.10
C VAL A 196 -16.12 11.65 11.43
N ALA A 197 -16.02 10.37 11.05
CA ALA A 197 -17.05 9.37 11.35
C ALA A 197 -17.32 9.22 12.86
N ARG A 198 -16.27 9.29 13.71
CA ARG A 198 -16.39 9.24 15.17
C ARG A 198 -17.05 10.49 15.75
N ILE A 199 -16.77 11.66 15.18
CA ILE A 199 -17.42 12.93 15.59
C ILE A 199 -18.90 12.89 15.21
N GLU A 200 -19.24 12.45 14.00
CA GLU A 200 -20.63 12.27 13.56
C GLU A 200 -21.42 11.29 14.44
N ALA A 201 -20.78 10.23 14.90
CA ALA A 201 -21.39 9.26 15.81
C ALA A 201 -21.44 9.73 17.30
N GLY A 202 -20.95 10.93 17.62
CA GLY A 202 -20.88 11.45 18.98
C GLY A 202 -19.90 10.72 19.91
N ILE A 203 -18.97 9.93 19.36
CA ILE A 203 -17.96 9.15 20.11
C ILE A 203 -16.70 9.97 20.36
N GLN A 204 -16.49 11.03 19.59
CA GLN A 204 -15.34 11.94 19.69
C GLN A 204 -15.83 13.38 19.75
N GLU A 205 -15.18 14.19 20.57
CA GLU A 205 -15.39 15.65 20.56
C GLU A 205 -15.15 16.21 19.14
N PRO A 206 -15.77 17.34 18.76
CA PRO A 206 -15.59 17.93 17.43
C PRO A 206 -14.22 18.59 17.28
N VAL A 207 -13.17 17.82 17.54
CA VAL A 207 -11.76 18.18 17.40
C VAL A 207 -11.06 17.14 16.52
N LEU A 208 -10.60 17.58 15.34
CA LEU A 208 -9.85 16.77 14.40
C LEU A 208 -8.35 17.06 14.58
N ARG A 209 -7.58 16.03 14.97
CA ARG A 209 -6.14 16.13 15.20
C ARG A 209 -5.40 15.83 13.91
N VAL A 210 -4.47 16.72 13.53
CA VAL A 210 -3.73 16.66 12.28
C VAL A 210 -2.22 16.79 12.52
N GLY A 211 -1.42 16.30 11.56
CA GLY A 211 0.01 16.59 11.46
C GLY A 211 0.28 17.76 10.53
N ASN A 212 1.30 17.62 9.66
CA ASN A 212 1.63 18.61 8.63
C ASN A 212 0.58 18.62 7.50
N LEU A 213 -0.05 19.77 7.29
CA LEU A 213 -1.07 19.96 6.24
C LEU A 213 -0.49 20.51 4.93
N ASP A 214 0.75 21.00 4.92
CA ASP A 214 1.35 21.66 3.75
C ASP A 214 2.01 20.68 2.76
N SER A 215 2.19 19.42 3.16
CA SER A 215 2.79 18.41 2.30
C SER A 215 1.94 18.11 1.09
N VAL A 216 2.54 18.16 -0.11
CA VAL A 216 1.88 17.87 -1.39
C VAL A 216 2.00 16.38 -1.72
N ARG A 217 0.89 15.77 -2.07
CA ARG A 217 0.81 14.35 -2.49
C ARG A 217 -0.02 14.22 -3.76
N THR A 218 0.31 13.19 -4.53
CA THR A 218 -0.54 12.75 -5.64
C THR A 218 -1.23 11.47 -5.24
N PHE A 219 -2.55 11.48 -5.25
CA PHE A 219 -3.38 10.38 -4.77
C PHE A 219 -3.95 9.54 -5.91
N ALA A 220 -3.99 8.22 -5.71
CA ALA A 220 -4.68 7.26 -6.56
C ALA A 220 -5.72 6.48 -5.75
N ASP A 221 -6.77 6.01 -6.39
CA ASP A 221 -7.69 5.04 -5.79
C ASP A 221 -7.06 3.65 -5.77
N VAL A 222 -7.31 2.88 -4.71
CA VAL A 222 -6.78 1.51 -4.56
C VAL A 222 -7.27 0.58 -5.67
N LYS A 223 -8.48 0.77 -6.18
CA LYS A 223 -9.03 -0.02 -7.30
C LYS A 223 -8.22 0.21 -8.59
N ASP A 224 -7.80 1.46 -8.82
CA ASP A 224 -6.92 1.82 -9.93
C ASP A 224 -5.50 1.23 -9.76
N VAL A 225 -5.01 1.20 -8.52
CA VAL A 225 -3.71 0.59 -8.19
C VAL A 225 -3.74 -0.92 -8.42
N CYS A 226 -4.81 -1.62 -8.02
CA CYS A 226 -4.96 -3.05 -8.26
C CYS A 226 -4.95 -3.37 -9.76
N ARG A 227 -5.65 -2.58 -10.58
CA ARG A 227 -5.60 -2.70 -12.04
C ARG A 227 -4.18 -2.45 -12.60
N ALA A 228 -3.47 -1.46 -12.03
CA ALA A 228 -2.09 -1.18 -12.43
C ALA A 228 -1.17 -2.37 -12.15
N TYR A 229 -1.27 -2.98 -10.97
CA TYR A 229 -0.45 -4.15 -10.60
C TYR A 229 -0.73 -5.37 -11.46
N TRP A 230 -1.98 -5.57 -11.84
CA TRP A 230 -2.35 -6.64 -12.76
C TRP A 230 -1.74 -6.40 -14.15
N LEU A 231 -1.96 -5.21 -14.73
CA LEU A 231 -1.42 -4.81 -16.03
C LEU A 231 0.11 -4.81 -16.06
N LEU A 232 0.76 -4.50 -14.94
CA LEU A 232 2.22 -4.58 -14.81
C LEU A 232 2.72 -5.97 -15.18
N LEU A 233 2.12 -7.02 -14.59
CA LEU A 233 2.51 -8.41 -14.84
C LEU A 233 2.00 -8.96 -16.17
N GLU A 234 1.07 -8.29 -16.84
CA GLU A 234 0.62 -8.67 -18.18
C GLU A 234 1.47 -8.07 -19.30
N LYS A 235 1.94 -6.83 -19.13
CA LYS A 235 2.44 -6.03 -20.25
C LYS A 235 3.88 -5.57 -20.10
N CYS A 236 4.42 -5.57 -18.89
CA CYS A 236 5.76 -5.03 -18.65
C CYS A 236 6.81 -6.13 -18.63
N PRO A 237 8.01 -5.90 -19.20
CA PRO A 237 9.10 -6.88 -19.16
C PRO A 237 9.73 -6.98 -17.76
N PRO A 238 10.21 -8.18 -17.36
CA PRO A 238 11.04 -8.35 -16.17
C PRO A 238 12.32 -7.51 -16.21
N GLY A 239 12.78 -7.11 -15.02
CA GLY A 239 13.96 -6.25 -14.81
C GLY A 239 13.64 -4.77 -14.71
N GLU A 240 12.50 -4.35 -15.23
CA GLU A 240 12.09 -2.95 -15.27
C GLU A 240 11.55 -2.44 -13.92
N VAL A 241 11.56 -1.11 -13.80
CA VAL A 241 10.94 -0.38 -12.69
C VAL A 241 10.02 0.70 -13.20
N TYR A 242 8.89 0.91 -12.53
CA TYR A 242 7.88 1.90 -12.93
C TYR A 242 7.40 2.73 -11.74
N ASN A 243 7.34 4.03 -11.94
CA ASN A 243 6.57 4.92 -11.07
C ASN A 243 5.09 4.79 -11.38
N ILE A 244 4.28 4.55 -10.35
CA ILE A 244 2.83 4.50 -10.48
C ILE A 244 2.22 5.47 -9.48
N GLY A 245 1.44 6.42 -9.97
CA GLY A 245 0.72 7.40 -9.16
C GLY A 245 -0.55 7.88 -9.84
N GLY A 246 -1.44 8.45 -9.05
CA GLY A 246 -2.66 9.07 -9.55
C GLY A 246 -2.41 10.37 -10.31
N GLU A 247 -3.48 11.14 -10.49
CA GLU A 247 -3.45 12.46 -11.13
C GLU A 247 -3.98 13.57 -10.20
N ALA A 248 -4.56 13.21 -9.06
CA ALA A 248 -5.06 14.16 -8.08
C ALA A 248 -3.91 14.62 -7.17
N THR A 249 -3.28 15.74 -7.52
CA THR A 249 -2.19 16.35 -6.74
C THR A 249 -2.73 17.52 -5.92
N MET A 250 -2.52 17.47 -4.61
CA MET A 250 -2.99 18.49 -3.67
C MET A 250 -2.21 18.43 -2.36
N THR A 251 -2.34 19.46 -1.54
CA THR A 251 -1.86 19.45 -0.17
C THR A 251 -2.73 18.54 0.71
N ILE A 252 -2.19 18.12 1.84
CA ILE A 252 -2.97 17.39 2.86
C ILE A 252 -4.10 18.25 3.41
N GLY A 253 -3.91 19.59 3.47
CA GLY A 253 -4.95 20.54 3.87
C GLY A 253 -6.12 20.57 2.90
N GLU A 254 -5.84 20.70 1.59
CA GLU A 254 -6.89 20.67 0.56
C GLU A 254 -7.65 19.32 0.57
N MET A 255 -6.97 18.20 0.80
CA MET A 255 -7.60 16.89 0.95
C MET A 255 -8.52 16.86 2.19
N LEU A 256 -8.09 17.45 3.31
CA LEU A 256 -8.90 17.56 4.50
C LEU A 256 -10.16 18.40 4.26
N ASP A 257 -10.03 19.54 3.57
CA ASP A 257 -11.17 20.41 3.24
C ASP A 257 -12.20 19.66 2.39
N MET A 258 -11.75 18.90 1.37
CA MET A 258 -12.63 18.04 0.57
C MET A 258 -13.38 17.01 1.43
N LEU A 259 -12.73 16.44 2.45
CA LEU A 259 -13.37 15.47 3.35
C LEU A 259 -14.38 16.16 4.27
N LEU A 260 -14.04 17.34 4.80
CA LEU A 260 -14.95 18.14 5.66
C LEU A 260 -16.19 18.63 4.89
N ASP A 261 -16.09 18.83 3.59
CA ASP A 261 -17.27 19.14 2.75
C ASP A 261 -18.25 17.95 2.60
N MET A 262 -17.90 16.77 3.09
CA MET A 262 -18.75 15.56 3.03
C MET A 262 -19.51 15.32 4.35
N THR A 263 -19.39 16.22 5.33
CA THR A 263 -20.10 16.15 6.62
C THR A 263 -20.87 17.42 6.92
N ASP A 264 -22.04 17.28 7.52
CA ASP A 264 -22.87 18.41 7.98
C ASP A 264 -22.29 19.10 9.24
N LEU A 265 -21.22 18.54 9.82
CA LEU A 265 -20.59 19.06 11.04
C LEU A 265 -19.35 19.93 10.75
N LYS A 266 -19.06 20.26 9.49
CA LYS A 266 -17.87 21.02 9.09
C LYS A 266 -17.62 22.24 9.95
N ASP A 267 -18.63 23.08 10.14
CA ASP A 267 -18.51 24.35 10.89
C ASP A 267 -18.34 24.17 12.41
N GLN A 268 -18.56 22.97 12.92
CA GLN A 268 -18.42 22.63 14.33
C GLN A 268 -17.07 21.99 14.64
N ILE A 269 -16.39 21.42 13.62
CA ILE A 269 -15.13 20.70 13.78
C ILE A 269 -13.96 21.69 13.88
N GLN A 270 -13.22 21.61 14.97
CA GLN A 270 -11.98 22.35 15.16
C GLN A 270 -10.78 21.50 14.69
N VAL A 271 -10.01 22.01 13.74
CA VAL A 271 -8.75 21.37 13.30
C VAL A 271 -7.62 21.81 14.23
N LYS A 272 -6.92 20.85 14.85
CA LYS A 272 -5.78 21.09 15.75
C LYS A 272 -4.55 20.29 15.36
N VAL A 273 -3.42 20.97 15.21
CA VAL A 273 -2.13 20.31 15.01
C VAL A 273 -1.72 19.58 16.28
N ASP A 274 -1.42 18.29 16.16
CA ASP A 274 -0.88 17.45 17.21
C ASP A 274 0.62 17.23 16.95
N PRO A 275 1.52 17.74 17.81
CA PRO A 275 2.96 17.57 17.62
C PRO A 275 3.41 16.10 17.55
N ALA A 276 2.67 15.17 18.15
CA ALA A 276 2.96 13.75 18.10
C ALA A 276 2.77 13.12 16.70
N LEU A 277 2.05 13.81 15.81
CA LEU A 277 1.83 13.39 14.42
C LEU A 277 2.85 13.99 13.44
N LEU A 278 3.71 14.91 13.90
CA LEU A 278 4.77 15.47 13.06
C LEU A 278 5.92 14.48 12.91
N ARG A 279 6.44 14.36 11.68
CA ARG A 279 7.59 13.48 11.39
C ARG A 279 8.90 14.21 11.69
N PRO A 280 9.95 13.50 12.14
CA PRO A 280 11.30 14.08 12.30
C PRO A 280 11.87 14.65 10.99
N ALA A 281 11.57 14.02 9.86
CA ALA A 281 11.84 14.53 8.52
C ALA A 281 10.59 14.26 7.67
N ASP A 282 10.01 15.32 7.12
CA ASP A 282 8.84 15.20 6.25
C ASP A 282 9.27 15.33 4.79
N VAL A 283 8.69 14.50 3.94
CA VAL A 283 8.85 14.58 2.49
C VAL A 283 7.78 15.55 1.99
N THR A 284 8.21 16.70 1.47
CA THR A 284 7.30 17.80 1.18
C THR A 284 6.56 17.63 -0.13
N ASN A 285 7.19 17.05 -1.16
CA ASN A 285 6.67 17.03 -2.51
C ASN A 285 6.77 15.63 -3.14
N GLN A 286 5.63 15.03 -3.48
CA GLN A 286 5.54 13.67 -4.05
C GLN A 286 4.63 13.68 -5.29
N VAL A 287 5.16 14.23 -6.40
CA VAL A 287 4.47 14.30 -7.69
C VAL A 287 5.13 13.36 -8.69
N PRO A 288 4.49 12.27 -9.11
CA PRO A 288 5.08 11.28 -10.02
C PRO A 288 5.10 11.69 -11.48
N ALA A 289 6.14 11.28 -12.21
CA ALA A 289 6.06 11.03 -13.64
C ALA A 289 5.69 9.56 -13.84
N SER A 290 4.47 9.27 -14.28
CA SER A 290 4.00 7.89 -14.55
C SER A 290 3.94 7.57 -16.06
N ASP A 291 4.57 8.40 -16.90
CA ASP A 291 4.46 8.30 -18.36
C ASP A 291 5.03 6.99 -18.90
N LYS A 292 6.13 6.50 -18.31
CA LYS A 292 6.73 5.22 -18.67
C LYS A 292 5.73 4.07 -18.49
N PHE A 293 5.05 4.02 -17.35
CA PHE A 293 4.05 3.00 -17.07
C PHE A 293 2.80 3.15 -17.96
N LYS A 294 2.32 4.39 -18.12
CA LYS A 294 1.19 4.70 -19.02
C LYS A 294 1.47 4.29 -20.45
N ALA A 295 2.67 4.55 -20.97
CA ALA A 295 3.09 4.16 -22.32
C ALA A 295 3.17 2.64 -22.49
N ALA A 296 3.71 1.93 -21.49
CA ALA A 296 3.86 0.48 -21.53
C ALA A 296 2.54 -0.27 -21.46
N THR A 297 1.57 0.25 -20.71
CA THR A 297 0.35 -0.50 -20.34
C THR A 297 -0.94 0.06 -20.91
N GLY A 298 -0.98 1.35 -21.24
CA GLY A 298 -2.22 2.09 -21.51
C GLY A 298 -3.03 2.44 -20.26
N TRP A 299 -2.51 2.11 -19.07
CA TRP A 299 -3.21 2.39 -17.81
C TRP A 299 -3.41 3.89 -17.56
N ARG A 300 -4.57 4.22 -17.03
CA ARG A 300 -4.88 5.54 -16.48
C ARG A 300 -5.76 5.37 -15.24
N PRO A 301 -5.61 6.23 -14.20
CA PRO A 301 -6.56 6.26 -13.11
C PRO A 301 -7.95 6.63 -13.64
N ALA A 302 -8.98 5.96 -13.14
CA ALA A 302 -10.36 6.13 -13.58
C ALA A 302 -11.29 6.61 -12.45
N VAL A 303 -10.92 6.37 -11.19
CA VAL A 303 -11.73 6.75 -10.04
C VAL A 303 -11.37 8.17 -9.60
N PRO A 304 -12.32 9.14 -9.63
CA PRO A 304 -12.09 10.48 -9.09
C PRO A 304 -11.75 10.42 -7.60
N TYR A 305 -10.77 11.21 -7.15
CA TYR A 305 -10.33 11.16 -5.76
C TYR A 305 -11.42 11.55 -4.76
N SER A 306 -12.35 12.41 -5.14
CA SER A 306 -13.55 12.72 -4.35
C SER A 306 -14.42 11.48 -4.08
N GLN A 307 -14.47 10.53 -5.03
CA GLN A 307 -15.17 9.25 -4.81
C GLN A 307 -14.38 8.37 -3.85
N THR A 308 -13.04 8.33 -3.97
CA THR A 308 -12.16 7.61 -3.05
C THR A 308 -12.35 8.06 -1.60
N LEU A 309 -12.41 9.39 -1.37
CA LEU A 309 -12.64 9.95 -0.03
C LEU A 309 -14.04 9.60 0.49
N ARG A 310 -15.06 9.64 -0.37
CA ARG A 310 -16.43 9.25 -0.01
C ARG A 310 -16.50 7.78 0.39
N ASP A 311 -15.95 6.87 -0.44
CA ASP A 311 -15.92 5.43 -0.15
C ASP A 311 -15.19 5.15 1.18
N MET A 312 -14.12 5.89 1.47
CA MET A 312 -13.36 5.78 2.71
C MET A 312 -14.17 6.28 3.93
N LEU A 313 -14.86 7.41 3.80
CA LEU A 313 -15.69 7.95 4.88
C LEU A 313 -16.85 7.01 5.20
N GLU A 314 -17.54 6.47 4.18
CA GLU A 314 -18.62 5.49 4.37
C GLU A 314 -18.11 4.19 5.02
N TYR A 315 -16.92 3.72 4.62
CA TYR A 315 -16.28 2.59 5.30
C TYR A 315 -16.09 2.85 6.79
N TRP A 316 -15.60 4.03 7.17
CA TRP A 316 -15.42 4.36 8.59
C TRP A 316 -16.73 4.60 9.34
N ARG A 317 -17.74 5.22 8.71
CA ARG A 317 -19.09 5.35 9.27
C ARG A 317 -19.66 3.99 9.66
N SER A 318 -19.58 3.02 8.75
CA SER A 318 -20.06 1.65 8.98
C SER A 318 -19.28 0.94 10.10
N ASN A 319 -17.96 1.08 10.13
CA ASN A 319 -17.11 0.41 11.12
C ASN A 319 -17.21 1.04 12.52
N VAL A 320 -17.39 2.34 12.62
CA VAL A 320 -17.57 3.03 13.91
C VAL A 320 -18.88 2.59 14.58
N VAL A 321 -19.96 2.45 13.82
CA VAL A 321 -21.26 1.98 14.32
C VAL A 321 -21.18 0.53 14.79
N ALA A 322 -20.56 -0.36 14.01
CA ALA A 322 -20.40 -1.78 14.35
C ALA A 322 -19.63 -1.98 15.67
N ASN A 323 -18.52 -1.26 15.86
CA ASN A 323 -17.71 -1.36 17.08
C ASN A 323 -18.41 -0.80 18.32
N SER A 324 -19.23 0.24 18.18
CA SER A 324 -19.99 0.83 19.30
C SER A 324 -21.11 -0.08 19.82
N THR A 325 -21.61 -0.99 18.99
CA THR A 325 -22.63 -1.99 19.38
C THR A 325 -21.99 -3.13 20.18
N THR A 326 -20.79 -3.55 19.79
CA THR A 326 -20.05 -4.65 20.46
C THR A 326 -19.53 -4.26 21.85
N GLU A 327 -19.18 -2.98 22.07
CA GLU A 327 -18.76 -2.46 23.40
C GLU A 327 -19.91 -2.26 24.37
N ARG A 328 -21.17 -2.18 23.91
CA ARG A 328 -22.37 -2.06 24.77
C ARG A 328 -22.91 -3.42 25.24
N ASP A 329 -22.51 -4.50 24.58
CA ASP A 329 -22.96 -5.86 24.87
C ASP A 329 -21.94 -6.65 25.71
N GLN A 330 -20.85 -6.03 26.17
CA GLN A 330 -19.86 -6.55 27.15
C GLN A 330 -19.93 -5.78 28.47
#